data_1337f25980bcd6d166ebb3a2bf2072c2
#
_entry.id   1337f25980bcd6d166ebb3a2bf2072c2
#
_cell.length_a   1.000
_cell.length_b   1.000
_cell.length_c   1.000
_cell.angle_alpha   90.00
_cell.angle_beta   90.00
_cell.angle_gamma   90.00
#
_symmetry.space_group_name_H-M   'P 1'
#
loop_
_entity.id
_entity.type
_entity.pdbx_description
1 polymer ?
#
loop_
_entity_poly.entity_id
_entity_poly.type
_entity_poly.pdbx_seq_one_letter_code
_entity_poly.pdbx_strand_id
1 'polypeptide(L)'
;MKICAMLVLAATTVGSMAANAADADHGRTLARRWCATCHVVAANQQRPTGEAPPFAVIAKRSDFNTTRLANFLLDPHPKMPNMSLTRTEAADLAAYIATLAR
;
A
#
# COMPACT_ATOMS: atom_id res chain seq x y z
N MET A 1 -25.82 -29.53 54.44
CA MET A 1 -24.56 -29.30 53.71
C MET A 1 -24.88 -28.63 52.38
N LYS A 2 -24.57 -27.33 52.26
CA LYS A 2 -24.79 -26.56 51.00
C LYS A 2 -23.50 -26.55 50.24
N ILE A 3 -23.46 -27.20 49.09
CA ILE A 3 -22.33 -27.25 48.18
C ILE A 3 -22.45 -25.99 47.28
N CYS A 4 -21.61 -24.98 47.54
CA CYS A 4 -21.46 -23.85 46.63
C CYS A 4 -20.59 -24.28 45.42
N ALA A 5 -21.23 -24.47 44.28
CA ALA A 5 -20.52 -24.66 43.02
C ALA A 5 -20.01 -23.29 42.56
N MET A 6 -18.69 -23.06 42.68
CA MET A 6 -18.00 -21.91 42.04
C MET A 6 -17.88 -22.20 40.54
N LEU A 7 -18.67 -21.46 39.76
CA LEU A 7 -18.44 -21.34 38.33
C LEU A 7 -17.22 -20.44 38.09
N VAL A 8 -16.12 -21.04 37.70
CA VAL A 8 -14.96 -20.31 37.21
C VAL A 8 -15.23 -19.95 35.76
N LEU A 9 -15.55 -18.68 35.52
CA LEU A 9 -15.71 -18.13 34.18
C LEU A 9 -14.31 -17.87 33.61
N ALA A 10 -13.84 -18.78 32.75
CA ALA A 10 -12.58 -18.59 32.01
C ALA A 10 -12.81 -17.52 30.92
N ALA A 11 -12.34 -16.31 31.17
CA ALA A 11 -12.31 -15.25 30.16
C ALA A 11 -11.21 -15.57 29.14
N THR A 12 -11.58 -16.08 27.98
CA THR A 12 -10.66 -16.23 26.84
C THR A 12 -10.46 -14.85 26.21
N THR A 13 -9.35 -14.21 26.51
CA THR A 13 -8.91 -13.01 25.78
C THR A 13 -8.47 -13.42 24.38
N VAL A 14 -9.35 -13.21 23.40
CA VAL A 14 -8.99 -13.31 21.99
C VAL A 14 -8.13 -12.07 21.69
N GLY A 15 -6.81 -12.27 21.67
CA GLY A 15 -5.88 -11.23 21.24
C GLY A 15 -6.16 -10.89 19.78
N SER A 16 -6.70 -9.69 19.52
CA SER A 16 -6.85 -9.16 18.18
C SER A 16 -5.44 -8.91 17.62
N MET A 17 -4.97 -9.77 16.72
CA MET A 17 -3.81 -9.46 15.89
C MET A 17 -4.22 -8.33 14.95
N ALA A 18 -3.79 -7.10 15.26
CA ALA A 18 -3.93 -5.98 14.35
C ALA A 18 -3.10 -6.29 13.09
N ALA A 19 -3.77 -6.57 11.97
CA ALA A 19 -3.12 -6.59 10.68
C ALA A 19 -2.59 -5.18 10.41
N ASN A 20 -1.29 -5.01 10.16
CA ASN A 20 -0.71 -3.73 9.80
C ASN A 20 -1.30 -3.29 8.45
N ALA A 21 -2.16 -2.27 8.46
CA ALA A 21 -2.66 -1.64 7.25
C ALA A 21 -1.49 -0.97 6.51
N ALA A 22 -1.54 -0.96 5.18
CA ALA A 22 -0.55 -0.27 4.37
C ALA A 22 -0.57 1.24 4.66
N ASP A 23 0.61 1.85 4.67
CA ASP A 23 0.82 3.26 5.00
C ASP A 23 0.93 4.10 3.72
N ALA A 24 -0.17 4.78 3.36
CA ALA A 24 -0.22 5.63 2.18
C ALA A 24 0.71 6.85 2.27
N ASP A 25 0.95 7.40 3.46
CA ASP A 25 1.88 8.53 3.64
C ASP A 25 3.33 8.10 3.42
N HIS A 26 3.70 6.93 3.90
CA HIS A 26 4.99 6.34 3.58
C HIS A 26 5.10 6.04 2.08
N GLY A 27 4.04 5.53 1.46
CA GLY A 27 3.96 5.32 0.01
C GLY A 27 4.20 6.60 -0.78
N ARG A 28 3.65 7.73 -0.33
CA ARG A 28 3.91 9.04 -0.94
C ARG A 28 5.38 9.43 -0.88
N THR A 29 6.03 9.22 0.25
CA THR A 29 7.46 9.50 0.42
C THR A 29 8.30 8.65 -0.53
N LEU A 30 8.00 7.35 -0.64
CA LEU A 30 8.67 6.45 -1.58
C LEU A 30 8.44 6.87 -3.04
N ALA A 31 7.21 7.25 -3.39
CA ALA A 31 6.86 7.70 -4.74
C ALA A 31 7.67 8.92 -5.17
N ARG A 32 7.78 9.92 -4.30
CA ARG A 32 8.59 11.13 -4.56
C ARG A 32 10.06 10.81 -4.72
N ARG A 33 10.57 9.86 -3.97
CA ARG A 33 11.97 9.47 -3.99
C ARG A 33 12.35 8.65 -5.23
N TRP A 34 11.51 7.68 -5.60
CA TRP A 34 11.87 6.66 -6.59
C TRP A 34 11.12 6.74 -7.92
N CYS A 35 9.94 7.34 -7.94
CA CYS A 35 9.03 7.28 -9.08
C CYS A 35 8.89 8.61 -9.81
N ALA A 36 9.15 9.73 -9.14
CA ALA A 36 8.87 11.08 -9.65
C ALA A 36 9.71 11.50 -10.85
N THR A 37 10.83 10.83 -11.12
CA THR A 37 11.66 11.10 -12.30
C THR A 37 10.91 10.75 -13.60
N CYS A 38 10.11 9.69 -13.60
CA CYS A 38 9.39 9.20 -14.78
C CYS A 38 7.88 9.38 -14.70
N HIS A 39 7.30 9.38 -13.49
CA HIS A 39 5.86 9.51 -13.27
C HIS A 39 5.50 10.86 -12.65
N VAL A 40 4.31 11.35 -12.97
CA VAL A 40 3.65 12.37 -12.15
C VAL A 40 3.04 11.66 -10.95
N VAL A 41 3.60 11.88 -9.76
CA VAL A 41 3.19 11.19 -8.53
C VAL A 41 2.29 12.02 -7.62
N ALA A 42 2.16 13.33 -7.90
CA ALA A 42 1.33 14.25 -7.14
C ALA A 42 0.84 15.39 -8.03
N ALA A 43 -0.30 16.00 -7.68
CA ALA A 43 -0.92 17.08 -8.47
C ALA A 43 -0.03 18.34 -8.60
N ASN A 44 0.81 18.60 -7.61
CA ASN A 44 1.69 19.77 -7.57
C ASN A 44 3.11 19.49 -8.07
N GLN A 45 3.35 18.32 -8.65
CA GLN A 45 4.67 17.95 -9.15
C GLN A 45 4.98 18.69 -10.45
N GLN A 46 6.22 19.15 -10.60
CA GLN A 46 6.76 19.59 -11.87
C GLN A 46 6.88 18.40 -12.84
N ARG A 47 6.90 18.68 -14.13
CA ARG A 47 6.88 17.63 -15.17
C ARG A 47 8.03 16.65 -15.00
N PRO A 48 7.75 15.36 -15.01
CA PRO A 48 8.78 14.33 -15.07
C PRO A 48 9.48 14.37 -16.44
N THR A 49 10.66 13.80 -16.52
CA THR A 49 11.42 13.69 -17.77
C THR A 49 11.00 12.50 -18.64
N GLY A 50 10.22 11.57 -18.11
CA GLY A 50 9.79 10.33 -18.77
C GLY A 50 8.36 10.37 -19.28
N GLU A 51 7.99 9.36 -20.08
CA GLU A 51 6.66 9.18 -20.67
C GLU A 51 5.79 8.19 -19.87
N ALA A 52 6.16 7.89 -18.63
CA ALA A 52 5.42 6.97 -17.81
C ALA A 52 4.04 7.54 -17.42
N PRO A 53 3.00 6.70 -17.29
CA PRO A 53 1.67 7.19 -16.98
C PRO A 53 1.62 7.86 -15.60
N PRO A 54 0.87 8.98 -15.45
CA PRO A 54 0.63 9.58 -14.15
C PRO A 54 -0.04 8.60 -13.18
N PHE A 55 0.32 8.67 -11.93
CA PHE A 55 -0.27 7.80 -10.90
C PHE A 55 -1.79 7.97 -10.78
N ALA A 56 -2.30 9.19 -10.95
CA ALA A 56 -3.75 9.43 -10.97
C ALA A 56 -4.46 8.69 -12.12
N VAL A 57 -3.82 8.55 -13.28
CA VAL A 57 -4.35 7.79 -14.41
C VAL A 57 -4.36 6.29 -14.08
N ILE A 58 -3.29 5.78 -13.49
CA ILE A 58 -3.21 4.38 -13.05
C ILE A 58 -4.32 4.06 -12.05
N ALA A 59 -4.50 4.92 -11.05
CA ALA A 59 -5.48 4.75 -9.99
C ALA A 59 -6.93 4.72 -10.49
N LYS A 60 -7.22 5.39 -11.61
CA LYS A 60 -8.56 5.49 -12.20
C LYS A 60 -8.90 4.40 -13.20
N ARG A 61 -7.99 3.48 -13.48
CA ARG A 61 -8.29 2.36 -14.37
C ARG A 61 -9.37 1.46 -13.76
N SER A 62 -10.26 0.96 -14.60
CA SER A 62 -11.36 0.08 -14.15
C SER A 62 -10.88 -1.24 -13.54
N ASP A 63 -9.69 -1.70 -13.93
CA ASP A 63 -9.05 -2.91 -13.43
C ASP A 63 -8.05 -2.65 -12.28
N PHE A 64 -8.02 -1.43 -11.75
CA PHE A 64 -7.11 -1.07 -10.66
C PHE A 64 -7.36 -1.94 -9.42
N ASN A 65 -6.29 -2.51 -8.88
CA ASN A 65 -6.31 -3.33 -7.69
C ASN A 65 -4.98 -3.17 -6.93
N THR A 66 -5.05 -2.81 -5.66
CA THR A 66 -3.85 -2.53 -4.85
C THR A 66 -2.95 -3.73 -4.67
N THR A 67 -3.51 -4.92 -4.47
CA THR A 67 -2.73 -6.16 -4.32
C THR A 67 -1.99 -6.49 -5.62
N ARG A 68 -2.67 -6.40 -6.75
CA ARG A 68 -2.05 -6.64 -8.06
C ARG A 68 -0.96 -5.62 -8.35
N LEU A 69 -1.19 -4.35 -8.04
CA LEU A 69 -0.21 -3.30 -8.23
C LEU A 69 1.02 -3.51 -7.33
N ALA A 70 0.83 -3.86 -6.06
CA ALA A 70 1.93 -4.15 -5.15
C ALA A 70 2.79 -5.31 -5.67
N ASN A 71 2.18 -6.38 -6.16
CA ASN A 71 2.90 -7.50 -6.76
C ASN A 71 3.66 -7.09 -8.03
N PHE A 72 3.06 -6.25 -8.87
CA PHE A 72 3.72 -5.69 -10.06
C PHE A 72 4.96 -4.86 -9.69
N LEU A 73 4.89 -4.07 -8.63
CA LEU A 73 6.01 -3.24 -8.17
C LEU A 73 7.20 -4.05 -7.65
N LEU A 74 6.97 -5.30 -7.24
CA LEU A 74 8.03 -6.21 -6.82
C LEU A 74 8.80 -6.82 -8.01
N ASP A 75 8.17 -6.90 -9.19
CA ASP A 75 8.75 -7.41 -10.43
C ASP A 75 8.25 -6.56 -11.61
N PRO A 76 8.74 -5.33 -11.76
CA PRO A 76 8.25 -4.39 -12.76
C PRO A 76 8.67 -4.79 -14.18
N HIS A 77 7.96 -4.24 -15.18
CA HIS A 77 8.28 -4.48 -16.59
C HIS A 77 9.62 -3.82 -17.01
N PRO A 78 10.22 -4.24 -18.15
CA PRO A 78 11.62 -3.93 -18.48
C PRO A 78 12.01 -2.45 -18.52
N LYS A 79 11.10 -1.54 -18.85
CA LYS A 79 11.41 -0.09 -18.90
C LYS A 79 11.40 0.58 -17.53
N MET A 80 10.84 -0.06 -16.54
CA MET A 80 10.76 0.44 -15.18
C MET A 80 11.87 -0.20 -14.35
N PRO A 81 12.74 0.61 -13.70
CA PRO A 81 13.84 0.05 -12.91
C PRO A 81 13.30 -0.73 -11.70
N ASN A 82 14.01 -1.78 -11.34
CA ASN A 82 13.72 -2.49 -10.09
C ASN A 82 14.36 -1.73 -8.92
N MET A 83 13.53 -1.15 -8.05
CA MET A 83 13.96 -0.43 -6.86
C MET A 83 14.23 -1.33 -5.65
N SER A 84 14.14 -2.64 -5.81
CA SER A 84 14.31 -3.62 -4.73
C SER A 84 13.41 -3.34 -3.52
N LEU A 85 12.15 -3.05 -3.78
CA LEU A 85 11.15 -2.75 -2.76
C LEU A 85 10.88 -3.98 -1.89
N THR A 86 10.67 -3.75 -0.61
CA THR A 86 10.07 -4.75 0.26
C THR A 86 8.58 -4.93 -0.04
N ARG A 87 7.98 -6.03 0.41
CA ARG A 87 6.53 -6.24 0.27
C ARG A 87 5.72 -5.14 0.96
N THR A 88 6.18 -4.68 2.12
CA THR A 88 5.56 -3.57 2.85
C THR A 88 5.64 -2.27 2.06
N GLU A 89 6.81 -1.94 1.52
CA GLU A 89 7.00 -0.74 0.69
C GLU A 89 6.13 -0.77 -0.58
N ALA A 90 6.05 -1.90 -1.25
CA ALA A 90 5.19 -2.07 -2.42
C ALA A 90 3.71 -1.90 -2.06
N ALA A 91 3.27 -2.43 -0.91
CA ALA A 91 1.91 -2.25 -0.41
C ALA A 91 1.62 -0.79 -0.05
N ASP A 92 2.56 -0.09 0.57
CA ASP A 92 2.44 1.33 0.91
C ASP A 92 2.33 2.20 -0.33
N LEU A 93 3.15 1.94 -1.35
CA LEU A 93 3.07 2.60 -2.65
C LEU A 93 1.72 2.38 -3.32
N ALA A 94 1.23 1.15 -3.37
CA ALA A 94 -0.07 0.83 -3.95
C ALA A 94 -1.21 1.53 -3.20
N ALA A 95 -1.15 1.60 -1.87
CA ALA A 95 -2.11 2.33 -1.05
C ALA A 95 -2.10 3.83 -1.34
N TYR A 96 -0.91 4.42 -1.51
CA TYR A 96 -0.78 5.83 -1.90
C TYR A 96 -1.39 6.09 -3.28
N ILE A 97 -1.05 5.27 -4.28
CA ILE A 97 -1.60 5.42 -5.63
C ILE A 97 -3.13 5.35 -5.61
N ALA A 98 -3.72 4.45 -4.82
CA ALA A 98 -5.16 4.35 -4.66
C ALA A 98 -5.80 5.66 -4.18
N THR A 99 -5.12 6.46 -3.36
CA THR A 99 -5.63 7.76 -2.90
C THR A 99 -5.81 8.77 -4.02
N LEU A 100 -5.14 8.58 -5.15
CA LEU A 100 -5.17 9.50 -6.29
C LEU A 100 -6.34 9.25 -7.26
N ALA A 101 -7.18 8.26 -6.98
CA ALA A 101 -8.37 7.96 -7.76
C ALA A 101 -9.51 8.99 -7.62
N ARG A 102 -9.39 9.88 -6.68
CA ARG A 102 -10.40 10.91 -6.35
C ARG A 102 -10.37 12.09 -7.30
#